data_1da93275a0c13861a267e5c2ef5e18d3
#
_entry.id   1da93275a0c13861a267e5c2ef5e18d3
#
_cell.length_a   1.000
_cell.length_b   1.000
_cell.length_c   1.000
_cell.angle_alpha   90.00
_cell.angle_beta   90.00
_cell.angle_gamma   90.00
#
_symmetry.space_group_name_H-M   'P 1'
#
loop_
_entity.id
_entity.type
_entity.pdbx_description
1 polymer ?
#
loop_
_entity_poly.entity_id
_entity_poly.type
_entity_poly.pdbx_seq_one_letter_code
_entity_poly.pdbx_strand_id
1 'polypeptide(L)'
;MENCKFMKNMKKIRDVEVLYVAIYELLFGQELVPSGGVEGLVLERKNALKAALARLLVKRNVSCIDDLLATGNTNTGPQVRYVRVNTLKISVDKALGLLKDTIEVALDDIVPGLFAIPAHTELHAHPLVSDGSLILQGKSSCIPALALAPETDWVVLDACAAPGNKTIQLAALMNGKGLILACELNEKRIKRLQDTVKLAGASNVKVMHQDFLTLDVNKSPLSQVKAILLDPSCSGSGTVHRRLDHLLPSFASQETGGVDKPRLEKLAKFQKKALQFALSFPAVERVVYSTCSVHQQENEDVVSSVLEFAKSNGFQLGYPLPQWQQRGLPIFDGAEKLLRVEPSQDMDGFFVALFERRLGSAVKADNTKISPPMLTQQKGELGSTSKKKGNKSKKKLKRKRLGICSENIY
;
A
#
# COMPACT_ATOMS: atom_id res chain seq x y z
N MET A 1 -0.49 -32.42 -2.36
CA MET A 1 0.14 -32.85 -1.09
C MET A 1 -0.49 -34.14 -0.54
N GLU A 2 -1.81 -34.25 -0.50
CA GLU A 2 -2.49 -35.48 -0.04
C GLU A 2 -2.07 -36.73 -0.83
N ASN A 3 -2.05 -36.63 -2.15
CA ASN A 3 -1.66 -37.72 -3.06
C ASN A 3 -0.20 -38.20 -2.95
N CYS A 4 0.65 -37.46 -2.23
CA CYS A 4 2.06 -37.80 -1.99
C CYS A 4 2.31 -38.38 -0.60
N LYS A 5 1.27 -38.60 0.22
CA LYS A 5 1.34 -38.96 1.65
C LYS A 5 2.21 -37.95 2.46
N PHE A 6 2.39 -36.74 1.93
CA PHE A 6 3.21 -35.70 2.57
C PHE A 6 2.61 -35.26 3.90
N MET A 7 1.26 -35.19 3.96
CA MET A 7 0.50 -34.77 5.14
C MET A 7 0.67 -35.70 6.36
N LYS A 8 1.00 -36.98 6.16
CA LYS A 8 1.18 -37.92 7.26
C LYS A 8 2.42 -37.59 8.15
N ASN A 9 3.38 -36.86 7.60
CA ASN A 9 4.63 -36.49 8.32
C ASN A 9 4.61 -35.04 8.85
N MET A 10 3.52 -34.30 8.66
CA MET A 10 3.40 -32.88 9.00
C MET A 10 3.37 -32.57 10.51
N LYS A 11 3.20 -33.55 11.38
CA LYS A 11 3.27 -33.32 12.85
C LYS A 11 4.56 -32.66 13.34
N LYS A 12 5.63 -32.65 12.49
CA LYS A 12 6.93 -32.01 12.77
C LYS A 12 7.10 -30.61 12.18
N ILE A 13 6.17 -30.18 11.32
CA ILE A 13 6.25 -28.86 10.64
C ILE A 13 5.36 -27.90 11.40
N ARG A 14 5.98 -26.91 12.07
CA ARG A 14 5.27 -25.88 12.85
C ARG A 14 4.69 -24.78 11.96
N ASP A 15 5.23 -24.62 10.74
CA ASP A 15 4.93 -23.52 9.83
C ASP A 15 4.56 -24.08 8.46
N VAL A 16 3.26 -24.20 8.24
CA VAL A 16 2.69 -24.80 7.02
C VAL A 16 2.86 -23.86 5.83
N GLU A 17 2.91 -22.56 6.07
CA GLU A 17 3.10 -21.55 5.02
C GLU A 17 4.49 -21.63 4.42
N VAL A 18 5.51 -21.83 5.25
CA VAL A 18 6.90 -22.06 4.78
C VAL A 18 6.97 -23.33 3.93
N LEU A 19 6.22 -24.38 4.28
CA LEU A 19 6.15 -25.59 3.47
C LEU A 19 5.54 -25.32 2.08
N TYR A 20 4.48 -24.52 1.99
CA TYR A 20 3.87 -24.19 0.69
C TYR A 20 4.83 -23.38 -0.17
N VAL A 21 5.54 -22.40 0.41
CA VAL A 21 6.56 -21.61 -0.30
C VAL A 21 7.68 -22.53 -0.81
N ALA A 22 8.21 -23.42 0.03
CA ALA A 22 9.26 -24.35 -0.38
C ALA A 22 8.81 -25.33 -1.48
N ILE A 23 7.56 -25.80 -1.44
CA ILE A 23 7.01 -26.65 -2.52
C ILE A 23 6.83 -25.83 -3.80
N TYR A 24 6.37 -24.58 -3.70
CA TYR A 24 6.24 -23.70 -4.84
C TYR A 24 7.60 -23.46 -5.50
N GLU A 25 8.63 -23.08 -4.73
CA GLU A 25 9.98 -22.86 -5.24
C GLU A 25 10.56 -24.14 -5.89
N LEU A 26 10.31 -25.31 -5.31
CA LEU A 26 10.76 -26.58 -5.88
C LEU A 26 10.10 -26.91 -7.23
N LEU A 27 8.82 -26.58 -7.40
CA LEU A 27 8.03 -26.97 -8.57
C LEU A 27 8.04 -25.93 -9.67
N PHE A 28 8.18 -24.64 -9.32
CA PHE A 28 7.96 -23.49 -10.21
C PHE A 28 9.02 -22.40 -10.11
N GLY A 29 9.79 -22.36 -9.01
CA GLY A 29 10.89 -21.43 -8.81
C GLY A 29 12.13 -21.77 -9.60
N GLN A 30 13.16 -20.95 -9.46
CA GLN A 30 14.44 -21.15 -10.16
C GLN A 30 15.28 -22.23 -9.49
N GLU A 31 15.40 -22.24 -8.16
CA GLU A 31 16.13 -23.25 -7.40
C GLU A 31 15.79 -23.21 -5.91
N LEU A 32 15.50 -24.38 -5.33
CA LEU A 32 15.35 -24.53 -3.88
C LEU A 32 16.71 -24.88 -3.27
N VAL A 33 17.32 -23.91 -2.57
CA VAL A 33 18.60 -24.13 -1.89
C VAL A 33 18.34 -24.81 -0.54
N PRO A 34 19.00 -25.93 -0.22
CA PRO A 34 18.81 -26.59 1.07
C PRO A 34 19.44 -25.76 2.18
N SER A 35 18.60 -25.11 2.99
CA SER A 35 19.01 -24.35 4.17
C SER A 35 18.74 -25.09 5.49
N GLY A 36 18.25 -26.33 5.40
CA GLY A 36 17.85 -27.17 6.54
C GLY A 36 16.36 -27.11 6.83
N GLY A 37 15.86 -28.02 7.67
CA GLY A 37 14.46 -28.00 8.12
C GLY A 37 13.43 -28.37 7.04
N VAL A 38 12.56 -27.43 6.68
CA VAL A 38 11.43 -27.68 5.75
C VAL A 38 11.92 -27.93 4.32
N GLU A 39 12.94 -27.21 3.86
CA GLU A 39 13.51 -27.33 2.52
C GLU A 39 14.09 -28.72 2.26
N GLY A 40 14.80 -29.29 3.25
CA GLY A 40 15.32 -30.66 3.17
C GLY A 40 14.21 -31.71 2.99
N LEU A 41 13.14 -31.57 3.78
CA LEU A 41 11.95 -32.45 3.68
C LEU A 41 11.25 -32.37 2.33
N VAL A 42 11.20 -31.17 1.73
CA VAL A 42 10.60 -30.93 0.41
C VAL A 42 11.48 -31.52 -0.68
N LEU A 43 12.80 -31.36 -0.60
CA LEU A 43 13.77 -31.94 -1.55
C LEU A 43 13.78 -33.46 -1.53
N GLU A 44 13.70 -34.11 -0.37
CA GLU A 44 13.54 -35.59 -0.26
C GLU A 44 12.31 -36.10 -1.01
N ARG A 45 11.27 -35.28 -1.16
CA ARG A 45 10.01 -35.63 -1.84
C ARG A 45 9.86 -35.07 -3.24
N LYS A 46 10.94 -34.47 -3.80
CA LYS A 46 10.94 -33.83 -5.11
C LYS A 46 10.26 -34.64 -6.20
N ASN A 47 10.67 -35.91 -6.36
CA ASN A 47 10.11 -36.76 -7.41
C ASN A 47 8.64 -37.10 -7.17
N ALA A 48 8.23 -37.31 -5.91
CA ALA A 48 6.84 -37.58 -5.57
C ALA A 48 5.94 -36.35 -5.82
N LEU A 49 6.44 -35.16 -5.52
CA LEU A 49 5.74 -33.90 -5.77
C LEU A 49 5.61 -33.61 -7.28
N LYS A 50 6.67 -33.77 -8.06
CA LYS A 50 6.62 -33.64 -9.52
C LYS A 50 5.66 -34.66 -10.16
N ALA A 51 5.69 -35.91 -9.72
CA ALA A 51 4.77 -36.94 -10.20
C ALA A 51 3.31 -36.65 -9.80
N ALA A 52 3.07 -36.09 -8.63
CA ALA A 52 1.72 -35.68 -8.21
C ALA A 52 1.20 -34.50 -9.03
N LEU A 53 2.05 -33.53 -9.34
CA LEU A 53 1.71 -32.42 -10.22
C LEU A 53 1.35 -32.90 -11.61
N ALA A 54 2.19 -33.76 -12.22
CA ALA A 54 1.92 -34.34 -13.54
C ALA A 54 0.56 -35.08 -13.57
N ARG A 55 0.27 -35.91 -12.54
CA ARG A 55 -1.02 -36.57 -12.42
C ARG A 55 -2.19 -35.60 -12.28
N LEU A 56 -1.98 -34.46 -11.59
CA LEU A 56 -3.00 -33.45 -11.43
C LEU A 56 -3.32 -32.76 -12.77
N LEU A 57 -2.29 -32.41 -13.55
CA LEU A 57 -2.45 -31.83 -14.89
C LEU A 57 -3.22 -32.77 -15.81
N VAL A 58 -2.84 -34.06 -15.86
CA VAL A 58 -3.53 -35.07 -16.65
C VAL A 58 -4.98 -35.23 -16.18
N LYS A 59 -5.25 -35.31 -14.86
CA LYS A 59 -6.58 -35.45 -14.31
C LYS A 59 -7.51 -34.26 -14.64
N ARG A 60 -6.93 -33.07 -14.77
CA ARG A 60 -7.65 -31.84 -15.10
C ARG A 60 -7.68 -31.55 -16.61
N ASN A 61 -7.02 -32.40 -17.40
CA ASN A 61 -6.91 -32.27 -18.87
C ASN A 61 -6.34 -30.88 -19.27
N VAL A 62 -5.28 -30.46 -18.59
CA VAL A 62 -4.58 -29.21 -18.85
C VAL A 62 -3.11 -29.46 -19.13
N SER A 63 -2.49 -28.63 -20.00
CA SER A 63 -1.12 -28.80 -20.44
C SER A 63 -0.09 -28.08 -19.57
N CYS A 64 -0.51 -27.02 -18.89
CA CYS A 64 0.33 -26.22 -18.01
C CYS A 64 -0.38 -25.85 -16.71
N ILE A 65 0.37 -25.23 -15.81
CA ILE A 65 -0.12 -24.84 -14.50
C ILE A 65 -1.05 -23.64 -14.59
N ASP A 66 -0.78 -22.73 -15.49
CA ASP A 66 -1.62 -21.55 -15.70
C ASP A 66 -3.03 -21.99 -16.10
N ASP A 67 -3.14 -23.02 -16.95
CA ASP A 67 -4.41 -23.65 -17.28
C ASP A 67 -5.05 -24.32 -16.07
N LEU A 68 -4.25 -24.93 -15.18
CA LEU A 68 -4.74 -25.57 -13.97
C LEU A 68 -5.34 -24.54 -12.98
N LEU A 69 -4.75 -23.38 -12.88
CA LEU A 69 -5.24 -22.27 -12.07
C LEU A 69 -6.48 -21.63 -12.72
N ALA A 70 -6.52 -21.55 -14.03
CA ALA A 70 -7.65 -21.02 -14.80
C ALA A 70 -8.91 -21.90 -14.72
N THR A 71 -8.79 -23.21 -14.53
CA THR A 71 -9.96 -24.11 -14.43
C THR A 71 -10.82 -23.93 -13.16
N GLY A 72 -10.40 -23.06 -12.22
CA GLY A 72 -11.16 -22.72 -11.01
C GLY A 72 -12.17 -21.58 -11.19
N ASN A 73 -11.98 -20.72 -12.19
CA ASN A 73 -12.90 -19.65 -12.61
C ASN A 73 -12.51 -19.18 -14.01
N THR A 74 -13.46 -19.15 -14.89
CA THR A 74 -13.31 -18.67 -16.26
C THR A 74 -12.59 -17.31 -16.33
N ASN A 75 -11.48 -17.24 -17.07
CA ASN A 75 -10.85 -16.01 -17.58
C ASN A 75 -10.74 -14.82 -16.60
N THR A 76 -10.07 -14.96 -15.49
CA THR A 76 -10.06 -13.93 -14.44
C THR A 76 -8.69 -13.36 -14.08
N GLY A 77 -7.67 -13.58 -14.88
CA GLY A 77 -6.43 -12.81 -14.75
C GLY A 77 -6.63 -11.37 -15.22
N PRO A 78 -5.81 -10.42 -14.71
CA PRO A 78 -5.83 -9.05 -15.24
C PRO A 78 -5.60 -9.08 -16.74
N GLN A 79 -6.45 -8.39 -17.49
CA GLN A 79 -6.26 -8.23 -18.94
C GLN A 79 -5.32 -7.08 -19.25
N VAL A 80 -5.24 -6.12 -18.32
CA VAL A 80 -4.49 -4.89 -18.48
C VAL A 80 -3.55 -4.67 -17.30
N ARG A 81 -2.35 -4.20 -17.62
CA ARG A 81 -1.39 -3.64 -16.67
C ARG A 81 -1.26 -2.14 -16.92
N TYR A 82 -1.11 -1.36 -15.86
CA TYR A 82 -0.97 0.09 -15.98
C TYR A 82 0.47 0.53 -15.77
N VAL A 83 0.88 1.51 -16.58
CA VAL A 83 2.22 2.12 -16.55
C VAL A 83 2.06 3.63 -16.68
N ARG A 84 2.58 4.37 -15.72
CA ARG A 84 2.52 5.83 -15.72
C ARG A 84 3.82 6.42 -16.27
N VAL A 85 3.70 7.37 -17.19
CA VAL A 85 4.84 8.16 -17.68
C VAL A 85 5.31 9.11 -16.57
N ASN A 86 6.60 9.12 -16.32
CA ASN A 86 7.25 10.09 -15.45
C ASN A 86 7.61 11.35 -16.24
N THR A 87 6.74 12.34 -16.21
CA THR A 87 6.91 13.58 -16.98
C THR A 87 8.06 14.46 -16.49
N LEU A 88 8.70 14.12 -15.37
CA LEU A 88 9.98 14.74 -14.96
C LEU A 88 11.14 14.33 -15.88
N LYS A 89 11.04 13.20 -16.59
CA LYS A 89 12.10 12.62 -17.41
C LYS A 89 11.79 12.56 -18.89
N ILE A 90 10.54 12.30 -19.26
CA ILE A 90 10.14 12.06 -20.65
C ILE A 90 8.74 12.60 -20.90
N SER A 91 8.48 13.15 -22.07
CA SER A 91 7.11 13.52 -22.47
C SER A 91 6.27 12.29 -22.78
N VAL A 92 4.94 12.43 -22.63
CA VAL A 92 3.98 11.35 -22.92
C VAL A 92 4.10 10.89 -24.38
N ASP A 93 4.17 11.82 -25.32
CA ASP A 93 4.29 11.51 -26.76
C ASP A 93 5.58 10.74 -27.08
N LYS A 94 6.71 11.15 -26.48
CA LYS A 94 7.99 10.46 -26.67
C LYS A 94 7.95 9.06 -26.08
N ALA A 95 7.37 8.89 -24.88
CA ALA A 95 7.22 7.57 -24.27
C ALA A 95 6.33 6.65 -25.12
N LEU A 96 5.20 7.17 -25.60
CA LEU A 96 4.29 6.46 -26.50
C LEU A 96 5.00 6.05 -27.79
N GLY A 97 5.76 6.98 -28.41
CA GLY A 97 6.53 6.70 -29.62
C GLY A 97 7.56 5.57 -29.46
N LEU A 98 8.19 5.46 -28.30
CA LEU A 98 9.17 4.41 -28.00
C LEU A 98 8.55 3.03 -27.69
N LEU A 99 7.28 3.00 -27.28
CA LEU A 99 6.60 1.75 -26.91
C LEU A 99 5.75 1.16 -28.03
N LYS A 100 5.07 1.99 -28.82
CA LYS A 100 4.02 1.58 -29.77
C LYS A 100 4.48 0.57 -30.84
N ASP A 101 5.77 0.55 -31.15
CA ASP A 101 6.31 -0.35 -32.20
C ASP A 101 6.52 -1.79 -31.65
N THR A 102 6.55 -1.96 -30.32
CA THR A 102 6.84 -3.24 -29.67
C THR A 102 5.75 -3.71 -28.72
N ILE A 103 4.90 -2.79 -28.24
CA ILE A 103 3.87 -3.05 -27.22
C ILE A 103 2.58 -2.37 -27.64
N GLU A 104 1.47 -3.09 -27.54
CA GLU A 104 0.14 -2.48 -27.65
C GLU A 104 -0.10 -1.54 -26.47
N VAL A 105 -0.32 -0.26 -26.74
CA VAL A 105 -0.48 0.79 -25.73
C VAL A 105 -1.77 1.56 -25.98
N ALA A 106 -2.66 1.57 -24.97
CA ALA A 106 -3.81 2.46 -24.93
C ALA A 106 -3.59 3.56 -23.90
N LEU A 107 -3.95 4.81 -24.23
CA LEU A 107 -3.93 5.91 -23.27
C LEU A 107 -5.16 5.82 -22.36
N ASP A 108 -4.96 6.09 -21.07
CA ASP A 108 -6.08 6.23 -20.14
C ASP A 108 -6.76 7.59 -20.29
N ASP A 109 -8.08 7.59 -20.31
CA ASP A 109 -8.92 8.77 -20.52
C ASP A 109 -9.10 9.65 -19.29
N ILE A 110 -8.82 9.12 -18.11
CA ILE A 110 -9.02 9.80 -16.82
C ILE A 110 -7.70 10.27 -16.21
N VAL A 111 -6.67 9.43 -16.26
CA VAL A 111 -5.36 9.72 -15.64
C VAL A 111 -4.36 10.13 -16.72
N PRO A 112 -3.98 11.42 -16.80
CA PRO A 112 -3.04 11.89 -17.81
C PRO A 112 -1.70 11.18 -17.75
N GLY A 113 -1.21 10.70 -18.89
CA GLY A 113 0.07 10.01 -19.00
C GLY A 113 0.09 8.61 -18.38
N LEU A 114 -1.07 8.01 -18.15
CA LEU A 114 -1.21 6.61 -17.79
C LEU A 114 -1.46 5.78 -19.04
N PHE A 115 -0.70 4.73 -19.21
CA PHE A 115 -0.85 3.76 -20.28
C PHE A 115 -1.44 2.46 -19.77
N ALA A 116 -2.38 1.91 -20.50
CA ALA A 116 -2.88 0.56 -20.35
C ALA A 116 -2.19 -0.33 -21.39
N ILE A 117 -1.60 -1.44 -20.94
CA ILE A 117 -0.88 -2.40 -21.77
C ILE A 117 -1.35 -3.82 -21.45
N PRO A 118 -1.18 -4.81 -22.36
CA PRO A 118 -1.55 -6.19 -22.07
C PRO A 118 -0.86 -6.72 -20.81
N ALA A 119 -1.59 -7.45 -19.97
CA ALA A 119 -1.10 -7.89 -18.65
C ALA A 119 0.13 -8.80 -18.72
N HIS A 120 0.27 -9.59 -19.80
CA HIS A 120 1.39 -10.49 -20.03
C HIS A 120 2.69 -9.79 -20.49
N THR A 121 2.63 -8.46 -20.72
CA THR A 121 3.80 -7.70 -21.16
C THR A 121 4.84 -7.61 -20.04
N GLU A 122 6.05 -8.14 -20.29
CA GLU A 122 7.15 -8.07 -19.32
C GLU A 122 7.85 -6.72 -19.42
N LEU A 123 7.76 -5.91 -18.39
CA LEU A 123 8.34 -4.56 -18.35
C LEU A 123 9.40 -4.36 -17.26
N HIS A 124 9.59 -5.31 -16.34
CA HIS A 124 10.50 -5.09 -15.21
C HIS A 124 11.94 -4.81 -15.68
N ALA A 125 12.38 -5.49 -16.75
CA ALA A 125 13.69 -5.28 -17.36
C ALA A 125 13.69 -4.21 -18.46
N HIS A 126 12.56 -3.56 -18.76
CA HIS A 126 12.48 -2.57 -19.85
C HIS A 126 13.33 -1.33 -19.51
N PRO A 127 14.16 -0.81 -20.46
CA PRO A 127 15.05 0.33 -20.20
C PRO A 127 14.34 1.55 -19.60
N LEU A 128 13.15 1.91 -20.09
CA LEU A 128 12.37 3.06 -19.60
C LEU A 128 11.81 2.84 -18.17
N VAL A 129 11.66 1.61 -17.71
CA VAL A 129 11.31 1.29 -16.32
C VAL A 129 12.56 1.33 -15.46
N SER A 130 13.65 0.74 -15.93
CA SER A 130 14.93 0.68 -15.22
C SER A 130 15.55 2.05 -15.00
N ASP A 131 15.31 3.01 -15.90
CA ASP A 131 15.79 4.38 -15.77
C ASP A 131 14.79 5.32 -15.06
N GLY A 132 13.59 4.85 -14.72
CA GLY A 132 12.53 5.61 -14.05
C GLY A 132 11.76 6.59 -14.94
N SER A 133 11.82 6.45 -16.26
CA SER A 133 10.97 7.17 -17.23
C SER A 133 9.54 6.64 -17.23
N LEU A 134 9.37 5.35 -16.96
CA LEU A 134 8.08 4.69 -16.77
C LEU A 134 7.98 4.12 -15.36
N ILE A 135 6.83 4.29 -14.74
CA ILE A 135 6.54 3.83 -13.38
C ILE A 135 5.41 2.81 -13.44
N LEU A 136 5.67 1.59 -12.95
CA LEU A 136 4.64 0.57 -12.79
C LEU A 136 3.71 0.97 -11.64
N GLN A 137 2.53 1.51 -11.98
CA GLN A 137 1.57 2.04 -11.01
C GLN A 137 0.14 1.78 -11.49
N GLY A 138 -0.67 1.12 -10.67
CA GLY A 138 -2.08 0.85 -10.97
C GLY A 138 -2.91 2.14 -11.07
N LYS A 139 -3.92 2.15 -11.94
CA LYS A 139 -4.82 3.29 -12.17
C LYS A 139 -5.42 3.82 -10.86
N SER A 140 -5.96 2.93 -10.02
CA SER A 140 -6.54 3.30 -8.71
C SER A 140 -5.55 4.04 -7.81
N SER A 141 -4.27 3.61 -7.81
CA SER A 141 -3.21 4.25 -7.03
C SER A 141 -2.80 5.63 -7.56
N CYS A 142 -3.14 5.98 -8.80
CA CYS A 142 -2.89 7.30 -9.38
C CYS A 142 -3.95 8.33 -8.96
N ILE A 143 -5.15 7.90 -8.61
CA ILE A 143 -6.30 8.77 -8.35
C ILE A 143 -6.06 9.74 -7.17
N PRO A 144 -5.46 9.35 -6.02
CA PRO A 144 -5.28 10.27 -4.89
C PRO A 144 -4.42 11.50 -5.22
N ALA A 145 -3.31 11.32 -5.91
CA ALA A 145 -2.45 12.44 -6.31
C ALA A 145 -3.15 13.36 -7.33
N LEU A 146 -3.91 12.76 -8.26
CA LEU A 146 -4.71 13.51 -9.22
C LEU A 146 -5.83 14.30 -8.53
N ALA A 147 -6.52 13.69 -7.54
CA ALA A 147 -7.57 14.34 -6.76
C ALA A 147 -7.03 15.50 -5.89
N LEU A 148 -5.79 15.39 -5.39
CA LEU A 148 -5.15 16.46 -4.62
C LEU A 148 -4.86 17.69 -5.50
N ALA A 149 -4.50 17.47 -6.78
CA ALA A 149 -4.25 18.51 -7.79
C ALA A 149 -3.36 19.66 -7.25
N PRO A 150 -2.11 19.38 -6.81
CA PRO A 150 -1.27 20.41 -6.21
C PRO A 150 -0.84 21.45 -7.23
N GLU A 151 -0.70 22.71 -6.79
CA GLU A 151 -0.11 23.78 -7.60
C GLU A 151 1.41 23.71 -7.60
N THR A 152 2.06 24.24 -8.64
CA THR A 152 3.48 24.01 -8.90
C THR A 152 4.43 24.60 -7.85
N ASP A 153 4.02 25.65 -7.15
CA ASP A 153 4.84 26.36 -6.16
C ASP A 153 4.50 26.00 -4.70
N TRP A 154 3.54 25.09 -4.50
CA TRP A 154 3.09 24.71 -3.16
C TRP A 154 4.14 23.92 -2.37
N VAL A 155 4.00 23.98 -1.05
CA VAL A 155 4.59 22.99 -0.14
C VAL A 155 3.53 21.91 0.08
N VAL A 156 3.85 20.69 -0.32
CA VAL A 156 2.96 19.53 -0.24
C VAL A 156 3.53 18.52 0.76
N LEU A 157 2.69 17.89 1.54
CA LEU A 157 3.09 16.82 2.46
C LEU A 157 2.46 15.49 2.00
N ASP A 158 3.29 14.49 1.71
CA ASP A 158 2.89 13.09 1.59
C ASP A 158 3.13 12.42 2.95
N ALA A 159 2.05 12.16 3.67
CA ALA A 159 2.07 11.79 5.08
C ALA A 159 2.49 10.33 5.35
N CYS A 160 2.34 9.43 4.35
CA CYS A 160 2.68 8.01 4.42
C CYS A 160 3.31 7.57 3.10
N ALA A 161 4.47 8.14 2.78
CA ALA A 161 4.97 8.25 1.42
C ALA A 161 5.50 6.96 0.77
N ALA A 162 6.03 6.00 1.55
CA ALA A 162 6.66 4.82 0.96
C ALA A 162 5.63 3.86 0.33
N PRO A 163 5.96 3.31 -0.85
CA PRO A 163 7.26 3.21 -1.51
C PRO A 163 7.65 4.42 -2.40
N GLY A 164 6.78 5.45 -2.55
CA GLY A 164 7.10 6.68 -3.28
C GLY A 164 6.34 6.91 -4.58
N ASN A 165 5.54 5.96 -5.06
CA ASN A 165 4.84 6.09 -6.35
C ASN A 165 3.90 7.31 -6.41
N LYS A 166 3.15 7.58 -5.33
CA LYS A 166 2.30 8.76 -5.22
C LYS A 166 3.12 10.03 -5.04
N THR A 167 4.20 9.97 -4.25
CA THR A 167 5.16 11.08 -4.05
C THR A 167 5.73 11.58 -5.37
N ILE A 168 6.25 10.66 -6.21
CA ILE A 168 6.82 11.04 -7.51
C ILE A 168 5.75 11.47 -8.52
N GLN A 169 4.50 10.99 -8.37
CA GLN A 169 3.38 11.50 -9.15
C GLN A 169 3.06 12.96 -8.78
N LEU A 170 3.04 13.29 -7.49
CA LEU A 170 2.91 14.68 -7.03
C LEU A 170 4.03 15.54 -7.59
N ALA A 171 5.29 15.07 -7.55
CA ALA A 171 6.43 15.80 -8.12
C ALA A 171 6.25 16.06 -9.62
N ALA A 172 5.75 15.08 -10.36
CA ALA A 172 5.45 15.23 -11.79
C ALA A 172 4.30 16.22 -12.05
N LEU A 173 3.21 16.17 -11.27
CA LEU A 173 2.09 17.12 -11.35
C LEU A 173 2.55 18.56 -11.05
N MET A 174 3.50 18.72 -10.14
CA MET A 174 4.12 20.02 -9.80
C MET A 174 5.23 20.42 -10.77
N ASN A 175 5.48 19.67 -11.85
CA ASN A 175 6.56 19.93 -12.82
C ASN A 175 7.96 20.04 -12.17
N GLY A 176 8.21 19.30 -11.10
CA GLY A 176 9.46 19.33 -10.33
C GLY A 176 9.70 20.62 -9.56
N LYS A 177 8.71 21.49 -9.40
CA LYS A 177 8.76 22.76 -8.67
C LYS A 177 8.15 22.66 -7.28
N GLY A 178 8.23 23.75 -6.49
CA GLY A 178 7.76 23.77 -5.11
C GLY A 178 8.54 22.82 -4.21
N LEU A 179 7.91 22.30 -3.17
CA LEU A 179 8.54 21.39 -2.19
C LEU A 179 7.56 20.27 -1.80
N ILE A 180 8.00 19.03 -1.87
CA ILE A 180 7.27 17.89 -1.33
C ILE A 180 8.00 17.34 -0.13
N LEU A 181 7.33 17.31 1.02
CA LEU A 181 7.79 16.66 2.24
C LEU A 181 7.22 15.25 2.25
N ALA A 182 8.07 14.24 2.08
CA ALA A 182 7.67 12.83 2.02
C ALA A 182 7.99 12.15 3.36
N CYS A 183 6.97 11.90 4.18
CA CYS A 183 7.09 11.38 5.52
C CYS A 183 6.89 9.86 5.55
N GLU A 184 7.80 9.15 6.21
CA GLU A 184 7.70 7.70 6.42
C GLU A 184 8.30 7.34 7.79
N LEU A 185 7.59 6.52 8.55
CA LEU A 185 8.02 6.09 9.89
C LEU A 185 8.93 4.85 9.83
N ASN A 186 8.71 3.96 8.88
CA ASN A 186 9.40 2.68 8.83
C ASN A 186 10.78 2.80 8.16
N GLU A 187 11.84 2.54 8.92
CA GLU A 187 13.24 2.64 8.47
C GLU A 187 13.53 1.81 7.20
N LYS A 188 12.99 0.61 7.10
CA LYS A 188 13.21 -0.25 5.92
C LYS A 188 12.56 0.31 4.67
N ARG A 189 11.39 0.97 4.83
CA ARG A 189 10.65 1.59 3.73
C ARG A 189 11.24 2.93 3.30
N ILE A 190 11.92 3.64 4.20
CA ILE A 190 12.61 4.91 3.89
C ILE A 190 13.64 4.72 2.77
N LYS A 191 14.46 3.68 2.85
CA LYS A 191 15.47 3.41 1.82
C LYS A 191 14.82 3.26 0.45
N ARG A 192 13.75 2.47 0.37
CA ARG A 192 13.00 2.29 -0.90
C ARG A 192 12.41 3.60 -1.41
N LEU A 193 11.84 4.42 -0.53
CA LEU A 193 11.33 5.75 -0.88
C LEU A 193 12.44 6.63 -1.46
N GLN A 194 13.62 6.68 -0.80
CA GLN A 194 14.78 7.44 -1.28
C GLN A 194 15.26 6.96 -2.66
N ASP A 195 15.36 5.65 -2.85
CA ASP A 195 15.77 5.04 -4.12
C ASP A 195 14.74 5.37 -5.23
N THR A 196 13.44 5.28 -4.93
CA THR A 196 12.35 5.65 -5.87
C THR A 196 12.43 7.12 -6.27
N VAL A 197 12.57 8.04 -5.30
CA VAL A 197 12.69 9.49 -5.53
C VAL A 197 13.91 9.82 -6.38
N LYS A 198 15.06 9.20 -6.07
CA LYS A 198 16.29 9.36 -6.83
C LYS A 198 16.16 8.83 -8.25
N LEU A 199 15.65 7.62 -8.43
CA LEU A 199 15.43 7.02 -9.75
C LEU A 199 14.49 7.88 -10.61
N ALA A 200 13.43 8.41 -10.03
CA ALA A 200 12.48 9.26 -10.73
C ALA A 200 13.02 10.66 -11.08
N GLY A 201 14.15 11.08 -10.52
CA GLY A 201 14.67 12.44 -10.70
C GLY A 201 13.83 13.53 -10.03
N ALA A 202 13.08 13.20 -8.98
CA ALA A 202 12.20 14.13 -8.27
C ALA A 202 12.99 15.00 -7.29
N SER A 203 13.69 16.02 -7.79
CA SER A 203 14.60 16.88 -7.02
C SER A 203 13.90 17.80 -6.00
N ASN A 204 12.61 18.04 -6.16
CA ASN A 204 11.78 18.83 -5.24
C ASN A 204 11.23 18.03 -4.05
N VAL A 205 11.61 16.75 -3.90
CA VAL A 205 11.18 15.88 -2.81
C VAL A 205 12.21 15.82 -1.69
N LYS A 206 11.79 16.13 -0.47
CA LYS A 206 12.57 15.94 0.77
C LYS A 206 11.98 14.80 1.58
N VAL A 207 12.70 13.68 1.66
CA VAL A 207 12.33 12.53 2.48
C VAL A 207 12.59 12.79 3.95
N MET A 208 11.61 12.49 4.80
CA MET A 208 11.67 12.66 6.26
C MET A 208 11.39 11.33 6.95
N HIS A 209 12.33 10.87 7.79
CA HIS A 209 12.13 9.71 8.67
C HIS A 209 11.48 10.18 9.96
N GLN A 210 10.16 10.26 9.97
CA GLN A 210 9.41 10.77 11.12
C GLN A 210 8.01 10.13 11.20
N ASP A 211 7.45 10.09 12.41
CA ASP A 211 6.02 9.80 12.59
C ASP A 211 5.23 11.06 12.21
N PHE A 212 4.34 10.91 11.24
CA PHE A 212 3.44 11.98 10.80
C PHE A 212 2.71 12.66 11.97
N LEU A 213 2.24 11.88 12.93
CA LEU A 213 1.47 12.38 14.08
C LEU A 213 2.29 13.19 15.10
N THR A 214 3.62 13.21 14.96
CA THR A 214 4.52 13.97 15.85
C THR A 214 5.11 15.21 15.22
N LEU A 215 4.69 15.54 13.99
CA LEU A 215 5.18 16.72 13.28
C LEU A 215 4.74 18.01 13.98
N ASP A 216 5.65 18.99 14.10
CA ASP A 216 5.31 20.32 14.60
C ASP A 216 4.77 21.18 13.44
N VAL A 217 3.44 21.26 13.37
CA VAL A 217 2.71 21.95 12.30
C VAL A 217 2.99 23.46 12.23
N ASN A 218 3.54 24.07 13.30
CA ASN A 218 3.86 25.49 13.38
C ASN A 218 5.29 25.81 12.92
N LYS A 219 6.11 24.78 12.72
CA LYS A 219 7.51 24.95 12.32
C LYS A 219 7.65 24.91 10.80
N SER A 220 8.39 25.89 10.22
CA SER A 220 8.75 25.86 8.80
C SER A 220 9.59 24.62 8.43
N PRO A 221 9.34 23.98 7.29
CA PRO A 221 8.37 24.32 6.25
C PRO A 221 6.96 23.77 6.47
N LEU A 222 6.68 23.03 7.55
CA LEU A 222 5.40 22.39 7.82
C LEU A 222 4.26 23.42 7.97
N SER A 223 4.54 24.58 8.55
CA SER A 223 3.55 25.69 8.67
C SER A 223 3.12 26.29 7.34
N GLN A 224 3.83 25.97 6.25
CA GLN A 224 3.55 26.47 4.89
C GLN A 224 2.87 25.41 4.01
N VAL A 225 2.63 24.21 4.52
CA VAL A 225 2.00 23.12 3.78
C VAL A 225 0.61 23.53 3.31
N LYS A 226 0.40 23.49 1.98
CA LYS A 226 -0.86 23.84 1.31
C LYS A 226 -1.72 22.62 0.99
N ALA A 227 -1.09 21.48 0.74
CA ALA A 227 -1.83 20.26 0.42
C ALA A 227 -1.21 19.04 1.13
N ILE A 228 -2.06 18.11 1.57
CA ILE A 228 -1.65 16.88 2.22
C ILE A 228 -2.25 15.68 1.48
N LEU A 229 -1.39 14.76 1.06
CA LEU A 229 -1.77 13.42 0.67
C LEU A 229 -1.66 12.49 1.88
N LEU A 230 -2.76 11.94 2.33
CA LEU A 230 -2.84 10.99 3.45
C LEU A 230 -3.32 9.64 2.95
N ASP A 231 -2.37 8.76 2.65
CA ASP A 231 -2.60 7.37 2.22
C ASP A 231 -2.05 6.40 3.29
N PRO A 232 -2.74 6.28 4.44
CA PRO A 232 -2.22 5.59 5.60
C PRO A 232 -2.33 4.08 5.47
N SER A 233 -1.65 3.35 6.36
CA SER A 233 -1.81 1.91 6.47
C SER A 233 -3.27 1.52 6.62
N CYS A 234 -3.73 0.57 5.80
CA CYS A 234 -5.09 0.03 5.79
C CYS A 234 -5.06 -1.51 5.73
N SER A 235 -6.22 -2.15 5.67
CA SER A 235 -6.33 -3.61 5.55
C SER A 235 -5.77 -4.15 4.25
N GLY A 236 -5.76 -3.32 3.19
CA GLY A 236 -5.36 -3.73 1.84
C GLY A 236 -6.38 -4.66 1.17
N SER A 237 -7.61 -4.70 1.66
CA SER A 237 -8.66 -5.61 1.16
C SER A 237 -9.03 -5.39 -0.31
N GLY A 238 -8.78 -4.19 -0.86
CA GLY A 238 -9.01 -3.90 -2.27
C GLY A 238 -7.97 -4.53 -3.22
N THR A 239 -6.82 -4.98 -2.69
CA THR A 239 -5.71 -5.54 -3.49
C THR A 239 -5.60 -7.07 -3.41
N VAL A 240 -6.52 -7.74 -2.70
CA VAL A 240 -6.49 -9.18 -2.41
C VAL A 240 -6.46 -10.03 -3.69
N HIS A 241 -7.23 -9.64 -4.71
CA HIS A 241 -7.29 -10.38 -5.97
C HIS A 241 -5.96 -10.40 -6.71
N ARG A 242 -5.22 -9.30 -6.71
CA ARG A 242 -3.90 -9.22 -7.34
C ARG A 242 -2.83 -9.97 -6.56
N ARG A 243 -2.92 -9.96 -5.22
CA ARG A 243 -1.98 -10.68 -4.36
C ARG A 243 -2.26 -12.18 -4.28
N LEU A 244 -3.39 -12.63 -4.86
CA LEU A 244 -3.82 -14.01 -4.79
C LEU A 244 -4.00 -14.55 -3.35
N ASP A 245 -4.16 -13.64 -2.38
CA ASP A 245 -4.33 -13.99 -0.96
C ASP A 245 -5.52 -14.95 -0.74
N HIS A 246 -6.54 -14.86 -1.62
CA HIS A 246 -7.70 -15.75 -1.61
C HIS A 246 -7.37 -17.22 -1.92
N LEU A 247 -6.19 -17.48 -2.48
CA LEU A 247 -5.70 -18.85 -2.72
C LEU A 247 -4.96 -19.44 -1.52
N LEU A 248 -4.65 -18.62 -0.49
CA LEU A 248 -3.99 -19.10 0.72
C LEU A 248 -4.96 -19.93 1.57
N PRO A 249 -4.51 -21.12 2.08
CA PRO A 249 -5.33 -21.93 2.96
C PRO A 249 -5.80 -21.21 4.23
N SER A 250 -4.97 -20.30 4.75
CA SER A 250 -5.30 -19.43 5.89
C SER A 250 -6.46 -18.47 5.60
N PHE A 251 -6.65 -18.10 4.34
CA PHE A 251 -7.79 -17.28 3.90
C PHE A 251 -9.09 -18.09 3.83
N ALA A 252 -9.01 -19.32 3.33
CA ALA A 252 -10.16 -20.23 3.18
C ALA A 252 -10.70 -20.75 4.53
N SER A 253 -9.86 -20.79 5.58
CA SER A 253 -10.24 -21.27 6.91
C SER A 253 -10.95 -20.21 7.78
N GLN A 254 -11.07 -18.96 7.32
CA GLN A 254 -11.76 -17.93 8.06
C GLN A 254 -13.24 -17.89 7.68
N GLU A 255 -14.12 -18.33 8.59
CA GLU A 255 -15.58 -18.39 8.42
C GLU A 255 -16.24 -17.04 8.04
N THR A 256 -15.49 -15.93 8.11
CA THR A 256 -15.95 -14.56 7.85
C THR A 256 -15.27 -13.89 6.65
N GLY A 257 -14.76 -14.65 5.68
CA GLY A 257 -14.11 -14.06 4.50
C GLY A 257 -12.83 -13.29 4.80
N GLY A 258 -12.07 -13.68 5.84
CA GLY A 258 -10.73 -13.14 6.10
C GLY A 258 -10.68 -11.80 6.86
N VAL A 259 -11.79 -11.29 7.37
CA VAL A 259 -11.82 -9.98 8.06
C VAL A 259 -11.42 -10.11 9.53
N ASP A 260 -10.21 -9.68 9.87
CA ASP A 260 -9.78 -9.47 11.25
C ASP A 260 -10.40 -8.17 11.81
N LYS A 261 -11.61 -8.28 12.41
CA LYS A 261 -12.34 -7.14 12.95
C LYS A 261 -11.54 -6.30 13.96
N PRO A 262 -10.83 -6.89 14.96
CA PRO A 262 -9.99 -6.12 15.90
C PRO A 262 -8.88 -5.33 15.20
N ARG A 263 -8.27 -5.89 14.16
CA ARG A 263 -7.26 -5.19 13.35
C ARG A 263 -7.89 -4.04 12.56
N LEU A 264 -9.05 -4.28 11.94
CA LEU A 264 -9.77 -3.27 11.18
C LEU A 264 -10.15 -2.06 12.04
N GLU A 265 -10.66 -2.30 13.26
CA GLU A 265 -10.98 -1.22 14.21
C GLU A 265 -9.75 -0.41 14.63
N LYS A 266 -8.59 -1.06 14.84
CA LYS A 266 -7.33 -0.38 15.17
C LYS A 266 -6.87 0.51 14.02
N LEU A 267 -6.97 0.01 12.79
CA LEU A 267 -6.62 0.76 11.59
C LEU A 267 -7.55 1.98 11.42
N ALA A 268 -8.86 1.81 11.53
CA ALA A 268 -9.84 2.89 11.41
C ALA A 268 -9.61 3.98 12.49
N LYS A 269 -9.31 3.60 13.73
CA LYS A 269 -8.96 4.55 14.82
C LYS A 269 -7.69 5.35 14.50
N PHE A 270 -6.67 4.69 13.95
CA PHE A 270 -5.45 5.38 13.52
C PHE A 270 -5.72 6.32 12.35
N GLN A 271 -6.45 5.86 11.32
CA GLN A 271 -6.81 6.64 10.14
C GLN A 271 -7.62 7.89 10.51
N LYS A 272 -8.61 7.76 11.40
CA LYS A 272 -9.34 8.91 11.96
C LYS A 272 -8.42 9.94 12.60
N LYS A 273 -7.51 9.49 13.50
CA LYS A 273 -6.55 10.37 14.17
C LYS A 273 -5.63 11.07 13.18
N ALA A 274 -5.13 10.33 12.18
CA ALA A 274 -4.27 10.88 11.16
C ALA A 274 -4.99 11.92 10.29
N LEU A 275 -6.24 11.67 9.92
CA LEU A 275 -7.04 12.60 9.14
C LEU A 275 -7.36 13.88 9.93
N GLN A 276 -7.74 13.77 11.21
CA GLN A 276 -7.91 14.94 12.08
C GLN A 276 -6.62 15.76 12.19
N PHE A 277 -5.47 15.10 12.33
CA PHE A 277 -4.20 15.78 12.40
C PHE A 277 -3.86 16.49 11.07
N ALA A 278 -4.10 15.87 9.92
CA ALA A 278 -3.92 16.51 8.61
C ALA A 278 -4.78 17.78 8.47
N LEU A 279 -6.03 17.72 8.91
CA LEU A 279 -6.96 18.85 8.87
C LEU A 279 -6.64 19.98 9.87
N SER A 280 -5.70 19.76 10.80
CA SER A 280 -5.28 20.79 11.78
C SER A 280 -4.14 21.68 11.29
N PHE A 281 -3.51 21.39 10.15
CA PHE A 281 -2.43 22.20 9.61
C PHE A 281 -2.90 23.63 9.27
N PRO A 282 -2.16 24.67 9.68
CA PRO A 282 -2.69 26.05 9.63
C PRO A 282 -2.88 26.59 8.21
N ALA A 283 -1.98 26.28 7.28
CA ALA A 283 -1.99 26.79 5.91
C ALA A 283 -2.60 25.83 4.89
N VAL A 284 -3.03 24.64 5.31
CA VAL A 284 -3.54 23.60 4.40
C VAL A 284 -4.87 24.03 3.76
N GLU A 285 -4.92 23.93 2.45
CA GLU A 285 -6.08 24.23 1.61
C GLU A 285 -6.76 22.95 1.14
N ARG A 286 -6.00 21.88 0.86
CA ARG A 286 -6.52 20.60 0.40
C ARG A 286 -5.93 19.42 1.16
N VAL A 287 -6.77 18.47 1.54
CA VAL A 287 -6.36 17.18 2.12
C VAL A 287 -7.05 16.08 1.34
N VAL A 288 -6.27 15.15 0.79
CA VAL A 288 -6.78 13.90 0.23
C VAL A 288 -6.50 12.78 1.20
N TYR A 289 -7.56 12.12 1.64
CA TYR A 289 -7.51 10.85 2.36
C TYR A 289 -7.80 9.71 1.40
N SER A 290 -6.98 8.66 1.41
CA SER A 290 -7.17 7.50 0.55
C SER A 290 -6.83 6.18 1.24
N THR A 291 -7.42 5.08 0.78
CA THR A 291 -7.10 3.71 1.21
C THR A 291 -7.19 2.75 0.03
N CYS A 292 -6.42 1.66 0.06
CA CYS A 292 -6.63 0.50 -0.80
C CYS A 292 -7.54 -0.54 -0.11
N SER A 293 -8.55 -0.09 0.63
CA SER A 293 -9.54 -0.91 1.32
C SER A 293 -10.92 -0.79 0.66
N VAL A 294 -11.68 -1.88 0.67
CA VAL A 294 -13.11 -1.89 0.30
C VAL A 294 -14.03 -1.77 1.53
N HIS A 295 -13.47 -1.80 2.74
CA HIS A 295 -14.25 -1.78 3.97
C HIS A 295 -14.77 -0.39 4.29
N GLN A 296 -16.08 -0.28 4.51
CA GLN A 296 -16.75 0.96 4.95
C GLN A 296 -16.10 1.55 6.21
N GLN A 297 -15.70 0.69 7.16
CA GLN A 297 -15.09 1.09 8.45
C GLN A 297 -13.80 1.89 8.29
N GLU A 298 -13.01 1.62 7.23
CA GLU A 298 -11.78 2.36 6.92
C GLU A 298 -12.01 3.55 5.99
N ASN A 299 -13.17 3.63 5.38
CA ASN A 299 -13.52 4.56 4.32
C ASN A 299 -14.57 5.58 4.81
N GLU A 300 -15.83 5.36 4.52
CA GLU A 300 -16.90 6.30 4.81
C GLU A 300 -17.08 6.56 6.31
N ASP A 301 -16.91 5.55 7.16
CA ASP A 301 -17.07 5.72 8.61
C ASP A 301 -15.96 6.62 9.18
N VAL A 302 -14.72 6.50 8.67
CA VAL A 302 -13.63 7.42 9.03
C VAL A 302 -13.96 8.83 8.60
N VAL A 303 -14.38 9.04 7.35
CA VAL A 303 -14.74 10.36 6.83
C VAL A 303 -15.91 10.96 7.63
N SER A 304 -17.00 10.24 7.80
CA SER A 304 -18.17 10.66 8.57
C SER A 304 -17.80 11.10 9.98
N SER A 305 -16.93 10.32 10.64
CA SER A 305 -16.50 10.58 12.02
C SER A 305 -15.69 11.87 12.22
N VAL A 306 -15.17 12.47 11.13
CA VAL A 306 -14.35 13.70 11.19
C VAL A 306 -15.05 14.93 10.57
N LEU A 307 -16.23 14.80 10.00
CA LEU A 307 -16.91 15.90 9.28
C LEU A 307 -17.11 17.15 10.15
N GLU A 308 -17.57 17.00 11.39
CA GLU A 308 -17.77 18.12 12.30
C GLU A 308 -16.43 18.79 12.66
N PHE A 309 -15.39 18.01 12.89
CA PHE A 309 -14.04 18.53 13.10
C PHE A 309 -13.52 19.25 11.85
N ALA A 310 -13.71 18.68 10.67
CA ALA A 310 -13.33 19.31 9.40
C ALA A 310 -14.04 20.66 9.22
N LYS A 311 -15.35 20.70 9.45
CA LYS A 311 -16.17 21.90 9.35
C LYS A 311 -15.72 22.99 10.34
N SER A 312 -15.41 22.64 11.58
CA SER A 312 -14.92 23.59 12.60
C SER A 312 -13.53 24.15 12.23
N ASN A 313 -12.73 23.43 11.44
CA ASN A 313 -11.46 23.89 10.88
C ASN A 313 -11.59 24.53 9.49
N GLY A 314 -12.81 24.83 9.05
CA GLY A 314 -13.08 25.53 7.79
C GLY A 314 -13.05 24.66 6.55
N PHE A 315 -13.06 23.32 6.69
CA PHE A 315 -13.07 22.39 5.55
C PHE A 315 -14.48 21.93 5.20
N GLN A 316 -14.63 21.55 3.96
CA GLN A 316 -15.79 20.84 3.40
C GLN A 316 -15.32 19.72 2.49
N LEU A 317 -16.20 18.75 2.21
CA LEU A 317 -15.92 17.73 1.19
C LEU A 317 -15.95 18.35 -0.20
N GLY A 318 -14.85 18.16 -0.93
CA GLY A 318 -14.74 18.43 -2.36
C GLY A 318 -15.36 17.32 -3.20
N TYR A 319 -15.43 17.52 -4.50
CA TYR A 319 -15.96 16.55 -5.47
C TYR A 319 -14.87 16.18 -6.50
N PRO A 320 -13.93 15.30 -6.13
CA PRO A 320 -12.81 14.96 -7.02
C PRO A 320 -13.30 14.15 -8.22
N LEU A 321 -12.67 14.40 -9.37
CA LEU A 321 -12.88 13.66 -10.62
C LEU A 321 -14.38 13.47 -10.94
N PRO A 322 -15.11 14.53 -11.35
CA PRO A 322 -16.55 14.46 -11.60
C PRO A 322 -16.97 13.39 -12.62
N GLN A 323 -16.07 13.05 -13.58
CA GLN A 323 -16.27 12.02 -14.59
C GLN A 323 -16.21 10.58 -14.03
N TRP A 324 -15.70 10.38 -12.79
CA TRP A 324 -15.70 9.07 -12.14
C TRP A 324 -17.10 8.72 -11.63
N GLN A 325 -17.65 7.59 -12.03
CA GLN A 325 -19.05 7.25 -11.76
C GLN A 325 -19.27 6.63 -10.37
N GLN A 326 -18.34 5.80 -9.90
CA GLN A 326 -18.49 5.11 -8.61
C GLN A 326 -18.21 6.06 -7.45
N ARG A 327 -19.20 6.21 -6.57
CA ARG A 327 -19.15 7.14 -5.44
C ARG A 327 -19.23 6.40 -4.12
N GLY A 328 -19.03 7.14 -3.02
CA GLY A 328 -19.11 6.60 -1.66
C GLY A 328 -20.46 5.97 -1.36
N LEU A 329 -20.47 5.06 -0.39
CA LEU A 329 -21.69 4.43 0.09
C LEU A 329 -22.61 5.49 0.73
N PRO A 330 -23.93 5.49 0.47
CA PRO A 330 -24.86 6.54 0.90
C PRO A 330 -25.22 6.41 2.38
N ILE A 331 -24.23 6.51 3.27
CA ILE A 331 -24.41 6.35 4.72
C ILE A 331 -24.49 7.69 5.47
N PHE A 332 -24.19 8.80 4.81
CA PHE A 332 -24.35 10.17 5.32
C PHE A 332 -24.51 11.17 4.17
N ASP A 333 -25.06 12.36 4.46
CA ASP A 333 -25.23 13.45 3.49
C ASP A 333 -23.86 13.99 3.03
N GLY A 334 -23.56 13.90 1.72
CA GLY A 334 -22.27 14.26 1.15
C GLY A 334 -21.39 13.06 0.79
N ALA A 335 -21.82 11.83 1.09
CA ALA A 335 -21.09 10.62 0.71
C ALA A 335 -20.95 10.46 -0.81
N GLU A 336 -21.88 11.02 -1.59
CA GLU A 336 -21.81 11.08 -3.05
C GLU A 336 -20.62 11.89 -3.58
N LYS A 337 -19.95 12.67 -2.75
CA LYS A 337 -18.72 13.39 -3.08
C LYS A 337 -17.48 12.51 -2.97
N LEU A 338 -17.55 11.43 -2.23
CA LEU A 338 -16.47 10.47 -2.07
C LEU A 338 -16.32 9.64 -3.34
N LEU A 339 -15.13 9.15 -3.59
CA LEU A 339 -14.83 8.32 -4.76
C LEU A 339 -14.50 6.90 -4.29
N ARG A 340 -15.15 5.92 -4.90
CA ARG A 340 -14.83 4.50 -4.76
C ARG A 340 -14.33 3.92 -6.08
N VAL A 341 -13.45 2.95 -5.96
CA VAL A 341 -13.07 2.04 -7.03
C VAL A 341 -13.41 0.64 -6.55
N GLU A 342 -14.35 -0.01 -7.21
CA GLU A 342 -14.64 -1.42 -6.97
C GLU A 342 -13.53 -2.28 -7.55
N PRO A 343 -13.09 -3.32 -6.81
CA PRO A 343 -12.11 -4.27 -7.34
C PRO A 343 -12.63 -4.92 -8.61
N SER A 344 -11.80 -4.94 -9.65
CA SER A 344 -12.08 -5.61 -10.92
C SER A 344 -10.84 -6.39 -11.36
N GLN A 345 -10.94 -7.05 -12.52
CA GLN A 345 -9.79 -7.74 -13.11
C GLN A 345 -8.60 -6.80 -13.35
N ASP A 346 -8.87 -5.55 -13.69
CA ASP A 346 -7.86 -4.57 -14.11
C ASP A 346 -7.56 -3.49 -13.08
N MET A 347 -8.40 -3.35 -12.03
CA MET A 347 -8.25 -2.31 -11.03
C MET A 347 -8.35 -2.85 -9.61
N ASP A 348 -7.45 -2.39 -8.75
CA ASP A 348 -7.56 -2.58 -7.31
C ASP A 348 -8.71 -1.76 -6.73
N GLY A 349 -9.37 -2.29 -5.71
CA GLY A 349 -10.33 -1.53 -4.92
C GLY A 349 -9.64 -0.38 -4.20
N PHE A 350 -10.25 0.79 -4.24
CA PHE A 350 -9.68 2.02 -3.68
C PHE A 350 -10.76 2.97 -3.18
N PHE A 351 -10.37 3.86 -2.28
CA PHE A 351 -11.25 4.90 -1.76
C PHE A 351 -10.52 6.24 -1.70
N VAL A 352 -11.21 7.35 -2.03
CA VAL A 352 -10.65 8.70 -1.97
C VAL A 352 -11.70 9.70 -1.45
N ALA A 353 -11.29 10.51 -0.49
CA ALA A 353 -12.02 11.67 0.01
C ALA A 353 -11.15 12.93 -0.11
N LEU A 354 -11.68 13.96 -0.74
CA LEU A 354 -11.06 15.28 -0.82
C LEU A 354 -11.73 16.22 0.19
N PHE A 355 -10.91 16.88 1.01
CA PHE A 355 -11.33 17.98 1.86
C PHE A 355 -10.71 19.28 1.33
N GLU A 356 -11.51 20.32 1.18
CA GLU A 356 -11.10 21.62 0.70
C GLU A 356 -11.46 22.70 1.71
N ARG A 357 -10.51 23.61 1.97
CA ARG A 357 -10.76 24.74 2.86
C ARG A 357 -11.64 25.78 2.14
N ARG A 358 -12.68 26.26 2.80
CA ARG A 358 -13.53 27.32 2.25
C ARG A 358 -12.74 28.61 2.13
N LEU A 359 -12.66 29.17 0.93
CA LEU A 359 -12.09 30.50 0.70
C LEU A 359 -13.03 31.53 1.37
N GLY A 360 -12.53 32.21 2.40
CA GLY A 360 -13.28 33.26 3.12
C GLY A 360 -13.52 33.03 4.60
N SER A 361 -13.21 31.85 5.16
CA SER A 361 -13.20 31.64 6.61
C SER A 361 -11.81 31.90 7.20
N ALA A 362 -11.45 33.16 7.47
CA ALA A 362 -10.35 33.47 8.37
C ALA A 362 -10.70 32.84 9.73
N VAL A 363 -10.05 31.73 10.05
CA VAL A 363 -10.13 31.13 11.39
C VAL A 363 -9.54 32.17 12.36
N LYS A 364 -10.38 32.80 13.18
CA LYS A 364 -9.92 33.47 14.39
C LYS A 364 -9.23 32.38 15.21
N ALA A 365 -7.91 32.47 15.31
CA ALA A 365 -7.14 31.61 16.19
C ALA A 365 -7.62 31.87 17.63
N ASP A 366 -8.52 31.06 18.10
CA ASP A 366 -8.88 31.00 19.50
C ASP A 366 -7.75 30.23 20.19
N ASN A 367 -6.92 30.98 20.90
CA ASN A 367 -5.78 30.46 21.67
C ASN A 367 -6.28 29.72 22.92
N THR A 368 -7.10 28.70 22.77
CA THR A 368 -7.36 27.74 23.83
C THR A 368 -6.29 26.65 23.73
N LYS A 369 -5.36 26.71 24.66
CA LYS A 369 -4.30 25.74 24.92
C LYS A 369 -4.89 24.32 24.95
N ILE A 370 -4.69 23.57 23.88
CA ILE A 370 -4.87 22.11 23.93
C ILE A 370 -3.58 21.59 24.56
N SER A 371 -3.62 21.35 25.86
CA SER A 371 -2.57 20.60 26.56
C SER A 371 -2.56 19.16 26.06
N PRO A 372 -1.39 18.58 25.80
CA PRO A 372 -1.33 17.17 25.42
C PRO A 372 -1.85 16.30 26.56
N PRO A 373 -2.56 15.20 26.30
CA PRO A 373 -3.06 14.31 27.35
C PRO A 373 -1.88 13.76 28.14
N MET A 374 -1.87 14.00 29.45
CA MET A 374 -0.95 13.44 30.42
C MET A 374 -1.05 11.92 30.36
N LEU A 375 0.06 11.26 30.11
CA LEU A 375 0.25 9.84 30.39
C LEU A 375 0.20 9.64 31.90
N THR A 376 -0.87 9.08 32.40
CA THR A 376 -1.01 8.64 33.79
C THR A 376 -0.05 7.48 34.02
N GLN A 377 1.10 7.76 34.60
CA GLN A 377 1.95 6.72 35.20
C GLN A 377 1.27 6.23 36.49
N GLN A 378 0.74 5.03 36.45
CA GLN A 378 0.38 4.31 37.65
C GLN A 378 1.68 3.90 38.37
N LYS A 379 2.00 4.59 39.45
CA LYS A 379 2.99 4.16 40.44
C LYS A 379 2.39 2.98 41.23
N GLY A 380 2.86 1.78 40.96
CA GLY A 380 2.68 0.66 41.84
C GLY A 380 3.71 0.75 42.96
N GLU A 381 3.26 0.86 44.19
CA GLU A 381 4.09 0.73 45.40
C GLU A 381 4.62 -0.70 45.50
N LEU A 382 5.93 -0.84 45.52
CA LEU A 382 6.62 -2.10 45.88
C LEU A 382 7.13 -2.01 47.28
N GLY A 383 6.52 -2.82 48.16
CA GLY A 383 7.03 -3.16 49.48
C GLY A 383 8.38 -3.87 49.39
N SER A 384 9.28 -3.43 50.24
CA SER A 384 10.62 -3.93 50.45
C SER A 384 10.61 -5.31 51.13
N THR A 385 11.31 -6.29 50.56
CA THR A 385 11.99 -7.33 51.34
C THR A 385 13.29 -7.77 50.66
N SER A 386 14.34 -7.72 51.45
CA SER A 386 15.72 -8.11 51.16
C SER A 386 15.90 -9.63 51.02
N LYS A 387 16.78 -10.12 50.18
CA LYS A 387 18.00 -10.88 50.41
C LYS A 387 18.50 -11.78 49.28
N LYS A 388 19.81 -11.67 49.07
CA LYS A 388 20.85 -12.67 48.72
C LYS A 388 21.07 -13.14 47.27
N LYS A 389 22.21 -12.66 46.78
CA LYS A 389 23.33 -13.28 46.02
C LYS A 389 23.11 -14.64 45.34
N GLY A 390 23.43 -14.67 44.03
CA GLY A 390 23.73 -15.90 43.29
C GLY A 390 24.27 -15.57 41.88
N ASN A 391 25.61 -15.54 41.75
CA ASN A 391 26.36 -15.47 40.50
C ASN A 391 26.11 -16.73 39.67
N LYS A 392 25.68 -16.59 38.42
CA LYS A 392 26.01 -17.59 37.36
C LYS A 392 25.97 -16.96 35.98
N SER A 393 27.13 -16.98 35.34
CA SER A 393 27.40 -16.70 33.92
C SER A 393 26.46 -17.46 33.00
N LYS A 394 25.89 -16.77 31.99
CA LYS A 394 25.28 -17.43 30.85
C LYS A 394 25.73 -16.80 29.52
N LYS A 395 26.32 -17.67 28.72
CA LYS A 395 26.76 -17.47 27.34
C LYS A 395 25.68 -16.81 26.48
N LYS A 396 26.06 -15.76 25.76
CA LYS A 396 25.31 -15.17 24.66
C LYS A 396 25.24 -16.14 23.48
N LEU A 397 24.09 -16.73 23.21
CA LEU A 397 23.78 -17.32 21.90
C LEU A 397 23.29 -16.21 20.98
N LYS A 398 24.08 -15.89 19.98
CA LYS A 398 23.67 -15.05 18.84
C LYS A 398 22.67 -15.84 17.99
N ARG A 399 21.37 -15.52 18.08
CA ARG A 399 20.39 -15.90 17.07
C ARG A 399 20.55 -14.97 15.86
N LYS A 400 21.10 -15.47 14.76
CA LYS A 400 20.94 -14.88 13.43
C LYS A 400 19.48 -15.05 13.04
N ARG A 401 18.73 -13.96 12.99
CA ARG A 401 17.44 -13.92 12.30
C ARG A 401 17.70 -13.92 10.81
N LEU A 402 17.29 -14.98 10.13
CA LEU A 402 17.16 -15.01 8.67
C LEU A 402 16.11 -13.99 8.26
N GLY A 403 16.56 -12.94 7.55
CA GLY A 403 15.66 -12.01 6.85
C GLY A 403 15.10 -12.73 5.61
N ILE A 404 13.83 -13.05 5.66
CA ILE A 404 13.10 -13.42 4.45
C ILE A 404 12.72 -12.10 3.80
N CYS A 405 13.40 -11.79 2.69
CA CYS A 405 13.01 -10.73 1.77
C CYS A 405 11.67 -11.12 1.16
N SER A 406 10.61 -10.44 1.57
CA SER A 406 9.42 -10.29 0.74
C SER A 406 9.69 -9.14 -0.23
N GLU A 407 10.52 -9.38 -1.23
CA GLU A 407 10.66 -8.51 -2.38
C GLU A 407 9.73 -9.02 -3.48
N ASN A 408 9.06 -8.06 -4.05
CA ASN A 408 8.19 -8.13 -5.21
C ASN A 408 6.74 -8.51 -4.95
N ILE A 409 5.96 -7.44 -4.87
CA ILE A 409 4.76 -7.23 -5.70
C ILE A 409 4.29 -5.78 -5.38
N TYR A 410 4.73 -4.85 -6.22
CA TYR A 410 3.97 -3.66 -6.67
C TYR A 410 4.70 -3.04 -7.86
#